data_d8ea565d97c410ae887ba6308c0f1daa
#
_entry.id   d8ea565d97c410ae887ba6308c0f1daa
#
_cell.length_a   1.000
_cell.length_b   1.000
_cell.length_c   1.000
_cell.angle_alpha   90.00
_cell.angle_beta   90.00
_cell.angle_gamma   90.00
#
_symmetry.space_group_name_H-M   'P 1'
#
loop_
_entity.id
_entity.type
_entity.pdbx_description
1 polymer ?
#
loop_
_entity_poly.entity_id
_entity_poly.type
_entity_poly.pdbx_seq_one_letter_code
_entity_poly.pdbx_strand_id
1 'polypeptide(L)'
;MDRDRIGEYDALVLVSLVWFLGKFVRYLFPPLFESIQEAYGVSNATVGTAFTGFMLVYALLQFPSGAVADRLGPVRVIVAGALVAGAGSLAIVFDAPFAALVAAMVVIGAGTGVHKTVSVRLIARVYPARTGRMLGAHDTLGAMGGVAAPAVVVAVLSAPPALAAVLARLPGADWRAPFLLTGVLAVGLAVATAVRLSGSPAATGPTDADGDDSPEAQEYLRLFRNPRFSAFVLVTVGFSFAHNGLVAFLPLYLSEAADLATSTANLLYSLVFAVTFVQLVTGDLSDRVGRFPVMVAALGLAATALVALVSLPGLGLGAVAAAVVVAAFGLGSHGFQPVRSAYLMELLPERLAGGGLGVVRTLLMGAGALAPGAVGVIADAVGFRPAFALLAGSMGLAAVVAAGLWLTE
;
A
#
# COMPACT_ATOMS: atom_id res chain seq x y z
N MET A 1 -39.18 -8.79 -9.83
CA MET A 1 -38.09 -7.83 -10.09
C MET A 1 -36.85 -8.67 -10.31
N ASP A 2 -36.45 -8.81 -11.60
CA ASP A 2 -35.40 -9.75 -12.04
C ASP A 2 -34.08 -9.53 -11.27
N ARG A 3 -33.72 -10.48 -10.42
CA ARG A 3 -32.44 -10.54 -9.69
C ARG A 3 -31.27 -11.07 -10.54
N ASP A 4 -31.49 -11.37 -11.81
CA ASP A 4 -30.53 -12.06 -12.68
C ASP A 4 -29.65 -11.12 -13.53
N ARG A 5 -29.64 -9.82 -13.25
CA ARG A 5 -28.77 -8.85 -13.94
C ARG A 5 -27.67 -8.32 -13.02
N ILE A 6 -26.81 -9.22 -12.55
CA ILE A 6 -25.45 -8.79 -12.22
C ILE A 6 -24.80 -8.52 -13.58
N GLY A 7 -24.47 -7.25 -13.86
CA GLY A 7 -23.72 -6.91 -15.07
C GLY A 7 -22.41 -7.71 -15.08
N GLU A 8 -21.97 -8.15 -16.25
CA GLU A 8 -20.78 -9.01 -16.41
C GLU A 8 -19.57 -8.53 -15.61
N TYR A 9 -19.48 -7.24 -15.31
CA TYR A 9 -18.34 -6.62 -14.63
C TYR A 9 -18.66 -6.00 -13.27
N ASP A 10 -19.90 -6.15 -12.74
CA ASP A 10 -20.30 -5.53 -11.46
C ASP A 10 -19.36 -5.94 -10.31
N ALA A 11 -19.02 -7.23 -10.22
CA ALA A 11 -18.10 -7.71 -9.19
C ALA A 11 -16.70 -7.08 -9.33
N LEU A 12 -16.16 -7.02 -10.55
CA LEU A 12 -14.87 -6.40 -10.79
C LEU A 12 -14.88 -4.91 -10.41
N VAL A 13 -15.87 -4.16 -10.88
CA VAL A 13 -15.93 -2.71 -10.67
C VAL A 13 -16.10 -2.38 -9.20
N LEU A 14 -17.08 -2.99 -8.51
CA LEU A 14 -17.36 -2.69 -7.11
C LEU A 14 -16.18 -3.06 -6.19
N VAL A 15 -15.62 -4.25 -6.38
CA VAL A 15 -14.50 -4.72 -5.56
C VAL A 15 -13.23 -3.91 -5.83
N SER A 16 -13.03 -3.47 -7.07
CA SER A 16 -11.90 -2.61 -7.43
C SER A 16 -12.07 -1.18 -6.91
N LEU A 17 -13.28 -0.64 -6.85
CA LEU A 17 -13.56 0.65 -6.23
C LEU A 17 -13.35 0.60 -4.70
N VAL A 18 -13.75 -0.50 -4.05
CA VAL A 18 -13.43 -0.72 -2.62
C VAL A 18 -11.92 -0.79 -2.40
N TRP A 19 -11.18 -1.47 -3.29
CA TRP A 19 -9.72 -1.53 -3.22
C TRP A 19 -9.06 -0.16 -3.49
N PHE A 20 -9.56 0.59 -4.47
CA PHE A 20 -9.17 1.97 -4.71
C PHE A 20 -9.33 2.82 -3.44
N LEU A 21 -10.49 2.74 -2.80
CA LEU A 21 -10.79 3.53 -1.61
C LEU A 21 -9.90 3.13 -0.42
N GLY A 22 -9.61 1.84 -0.25
CA GLY A 22 -8.65 1.37 0.75
C GLY A 22 -7.22 1.89 0.54
N LYS A 23 -6.77 1.95 -0.72
CA LYS A 23 -5.51 2.59 -1.10
C LYS A 23 -5.57 4.10 -0.91
N PHE A 24 -6.65 4.74 -1.32
CA PHE A 24 -6.87 6.17 -1.20
C PHE A 24 -6.74 6.62 0.26
N VAL A 25 -7.50 6.01 1.18
CA VAL A 25 -7.45 6.40 2.60
C VAL A 25 -6.08 6.17 3.23
N ARG A 26 -5.38 5.10 2.86
CA ARG A 26 -4.03 4.83 3.34
C ARG A 26 -3.06 5.93 2.92
N TYR A 27 -3.15 6.38 1.68
CA TYR A 27 -2.24 7.38 1.11
C TYR A 27 -2.68 8.84 1.34
N LEU A 28 -3.82 9.06 2.05
CA LEU A 28 -4.17 10.37 2.59
C LEU A 28 -3.27 10.78 3.77
N PHE A 29 -2.85 9.82 4.62
CA PHE A 29 -2.13 10.14 5.86
C PHE A 29 -0.77 10.83 5.62
N PRO A 30 0.14 10.31 4.76
CA PRO A 30 1.45 10.93 4.57
C PRO A 30 1.41 12.42 4.17
N PRO A 31 0.61 12.86 3.18
CA PRO A 31 0.46 14.26 2.84
C PRO A 31 -0.15 15.14 3.94
N LEU A 32 -0.83 14.52 4.93
CA LEU A 32 -1.49 15.21 6.04
C LEU A 32 -0.68 15.20 7.34
N PHE A 33 0.51 14.58 7.37
CA PHE A 33 1.30 14.50 8.59
C PHE A 33 1.63 15.88 9.16
N GLU A 34 2.01 16.86 8.33
CA GLU A 34 2.24 18.24 8.75
C GLU A 34 0.99 18.83 9.41
N SER A 35 -0.17 18.74 8.77
CA SER A 35 -1.43 19.24 9.33
C SER A 35 -1.84 18.54 10.63
N ILE A 36 -1.55 17.23 10.75
CA ILE A 36 -1.80 16.47 11.98
C ILE A 36 -0.85 16.92 13.09
N GLN A 37 0.43 17.14 12.78
CA GLN A 37 1.41 17.63 13.75
C GLN A 37 1.05 19.02 14.27
N GLU A 38 0.65 19.93 13.38
CA GLU A 38 0.18 21.26 13.75
C GLU A 38 -1.08 21.22 14.64
N ALA A 39 -2.07 20.39 14.25
CA ALA A 39 -3.35 20.30 14.97
C ALA A 39 -3.22 19.72 16.38
N TYR A 40 -2.30 18.78 16.58
CA TYR A 40 -2.17 18.04 17.85
C TYR A 40 -0.89 18.35 18.63
N GLY A 41 0.04 19.12 18.09
CA GLY A 41 1.32 19.40 18.73
C GLY A 41 2.21 18.17 18.91
N VAL A 42 2.19 17.23 17.96
CA VAL A 42 2.89 15.94 18.06
C VAL A 42 4.10 15.86 17.11
N SER A 43 5.08 15.02 17.46
CA SER A 43 6.33 14.89 16.74
C SER A 43 6.26 13.89 15.55
N ASN A 44 7.33 13.84 14.73
CA ASN A 44 7.50 12.85 13.66
C ASN A 44 7.46 11.41 14.20
N ALA A 45 8.10 11.15 15.34
CA ALA A 45 8.05 9.84 16.00
C ALA A 45 6.61 9.45 16.35
N THR A 46 5.82 10.39 16.83
CA THR A 46 4.44 10.15 17.25
C THR A 46 3.54 9.82 16.03
N VAL A 47 3.56 10.63 14.98
CA VAL A 47 2.75 10.34 13.77
C VAL A 47 3.25 9.10 13.03
N GLY A 48 4.57 8.89 12.98
CA GLY A 48 5.17 7.69 12.37
C GLY A 48 4.77 6.41 13.12
N THR A 49 4.76 6.45 14.46
CA THR A 49 4.33 5.32 15.30
C THR A 49 2.82 5.06 15.17
N ALA A 50 2.00 6.10 15.11
CA ALA A 50 0.57 5.97 14.86
C ALA A 50 0.31 5.30 13.50
N PHE A 51 1.01 5.74 12.46
CA PHE A 51 0.90 5.14 11.12
C PHE A 51 1.48 3.72 11.07
N THR A 52 2.52 3.41 11.85
CA THR A 52 2.99 2.03 12.07
C THR A 52 1.87 1.15 12.66
N GLY A 53 1.15 1.64 13.67
CA GLY A 53 -0.01 0.94 14.25
C GLY A 53 -1.08 0.62 13.20
N PHE A 54 -1.47 1.61 12.39
CA PHE A 54 -2.35 1.42 11.25
C PHE A 54 -1.86 0.33 10.30
N MET A 55 -0.58 0.39 9.90
CA MET A 55 0.04 -0.54 8.95
C MET A 55 0.17 -1.96 9.50
N LEU A 56 0.48 -2.12 10.79
CA LEU A 56 0.57 -3.42 11.46
C LEU A 56 -0.81 -4.10 11.50
N VAL A 57 -1.85 -3.38 11.92
CA VAL A 57 -3.20 -3.94 11.94
C VAL A 57 -3.68 -4.29 10.53
N TYR A 58 -3.42 -3.43 9.54
CA TYR A 58 -3.64 -3.73 8.13
C TYR A 58 -2.93 -5.03 7.69
N ALA A 59 -1.66 -5.22 8.06
CA ALA A 59 -0.88 -6.39 7.70
C ALA A 59 -1.38 -7.66 8.40
N LEU A 60 -1.65 -7.58 9.70
CA LEU A 60 -2.11 -8.71 10.51
C LEU A 60 -3.45 -9.27 10.05
N LEU A 61 -4.36 -8.41 9.59
CA LEU A 61 -5.70 -8.84 9.16
C LEU A 61 -5.73 -9.44 7.74
N GLN A 62 -4.68 -9.31 6.95
CA GLN A 62 -4.64 -9.93 5.62
C GLN A 62 -4.70 -11.45 5.68
N PHE A 63 -4.02 -12.08 6.63
CA PHE A 63 -4.00 -13.53 6.75
C PHE A 63 -5.36 -14.11 7.23
N PRO A 64 -5.93 -13.68 8.38
CA PRO A 64 -7.18 -14.24 8.88
C PRO A 64 -8.38 -13.88 8.00
N SER A 65 -8.31 -12.80 7.20
CA SER A 65 -9.42 -12.40 6.33
C SER A 65 -9.80 -13.46 5.30
N GLY A 66 -8.84 -14.22 4.82
CA GLY A 66 -9.08 -15.35 3.92
C GLY A 66 -9.94 -16.42 4.60
N ALA A 67 -9.53 -16.88 5.77
CA ALA A 67 -10.26 -17.90 6.54
C ALA A 67 -11.67 -17.42 6.97
N VAL A 68 -11.79 -16.12 7.30
CA VAL A 68 -13.10 -15.52 7.60
C VAL A 68 -13.99 -15.49 6.34
N ALA A 69 -13.40 -15.17 5.18
CA ALA A 69 -14.14 -15.16 3.91
C ALA A 69 -14.57 -16.57 3.47
N ASP A 70 -13.81 -17.61 3.81
CA ASP A 70 -14.18 -19.00 3.54
C ASP A 70 -15.43 -19.42 4.35
N ARG A 71 -15.60 -18.87 5.55
CA ARG A 71 -16.75 -19.20 6.43
C ARG A 71 -17.97 -18.30 6.16
N LEU A 72 -17.76 -16.99 6.02
CA LEU A 72 -18.84 -16.00 5.93
C LEU A 72 -19.21 -15.64 4.49
N GLY A 73 -18.37 -16.02 3.53
CA GLY A 73 -18.44 -15.60 2.13
C GLY A 73 -17.69 -14.28 1.87
N PRO A 74 -17.04 -14.15 0.71
CA PRO A 74 -16.15 -13.02 0.40
C PRO A 74 -16.88 -11.67 0.37
N VAL A 75 -18.10 -11.62 -0.16
CA VAL A 75 -18.88 -10.36 -0.25
C VAL A 75 -19.16 -9.78 1.13
N ARG A 76 -19.57 -10.61 2.10
CA ARG A 76 -19.85 -10.13 3.47
C ARG A 76 -18.59 -9.55 4.13
N VAL A 77 -17.44 -10.18 3.93
CA VAL A 77 -16.17 -9.72 4.50
C VAL A 77 -15.74 -8.38 3.86
N ILE A 78 -15.88 -8.24 2.53
CA ILE A 78 -15.58 -6.99 1.83
C ILE A 78 -16.50 -5.85 2.32
N VAL A 79 -17.82 -6.12 2.43
CA VAL A 79 -18.80 -5.16 2.92
C VAL A 79 -18.50 -4.73 4.36
N ALA A 80 -18.28 -5.70 5.25
CA ALA A 80 -17.94 -5.41 6.66
C ALA A 80 -16.64 -4.59 6.76
N GLY A 81 -15.60 -4.96 6.00
CA GLY A 81 -14.35 -4.20 5.96
C GLY A 81 -14.53 -2.77 5.46
N ALA A 82 -15.35 -2.56 4.42
CA ALA A 82 -15.66 -1.23 3.91
C ALA A 82 -16.43 -0.38 4.93
N LEU A 83 -17.41 -0.97 5.64
CA LEU A 83 -18.14 -0.27 6.70
C LEU A 83 -17.23 0.09 7.88
N VAL A 84 -16.35 -0.82 8.31
CA VAL A 84 -15.38 -0.57 9.38
C VAL A 84 -14.41 0.55 8.98
N ALA A 85 -13.86 0.51 7.77
CA ALA A 85 -12.99 1.58 7.25
C ALA A 85 -13.74 2.91 7.13
N GLY A 86 -15.01 2.87 6.68
CA GLY A 86 -15.87 4.03 6.61
C GLY A 86 -16.15 4.66 7.97
N ALA A 87 -16.48 3.83 8.98
CA ALA A 87 -16.71 4.29 10.35
C ALA A 87 -15.46 4.95 10.94
N GLY A 88 -14.26 4.34 10.76
CA GLY A 88 -13.01 4.94 11.18
C GLY A 88 -12.72 6.27 10.47
N SER A 89 -13.00 6.35 9.16
CA SER A 89 -12.82 7.60 8.40
C SER A 89 -13.78 8.70 8.88
N LEU A 90 -15.04 8.37 9.11
CA LEU A 90 -16.02 9.33 9.66
C LEU A 90 -15.67 9.76 11.09
N ALA A 91 -15.07 8.88 11.90
CA ALA A 91 -14.63 9.25 13.25
C ALA A 91 -13.56 10.34 13.25
N ILE A 92 -12.68 10.37 12.25
CA ILE A 92 -11.64 11.42 12.12
C ILE A 92 -12.23 12.81 11.87
N VAL A 93 -13.44 12.88 11.31
CA VAL A 93 -14.10 14.16 10.97
C VAL A 93 -14.41 14.99 12.22
N PHE A 94 -14.61 14.34 13.36
CA PHE A 94 -14.91 15.02 14.62
C PHE A 94 -13.63 15.50 15.31
N ASP A 95 -13.72 16.68 15.90
CA ASP A 95 -12.63 17.18 16.74
C ASP A 95 -12.54 16.36 18.02
N ALA A 96 -11.41 15.68 18.21
CA ALA A 96 -11.20 14.71 19.28
C ALA A 96 -9.70 14.66 19.65
N PRO A 97 -9.35 14.16 20.84
CA PRO A 97 -7.95 13.98 21.23
C PRO A 97 -7.15 13.10 20.25
N PHE A 98 -5.82 13.30 20.15
CA PHE A 98 -4.92 12.52 19.29
C PHE A 98 -5.10 11.00 19.43
N ALA A 99 -5.35 10.50 20.66
CA ALA A 99 -5.61 9.08 20.88
C ALA A 99 -6.84 8.55 20.10
N ALA A 100 -7.87 9.39 19.93
CA ALA A 100 -9.03 9.01 19.11
C ALA A 100 -8.69 8.96 17.62
N LEU A 101 -7.83 9.86 17.12
CA LEU A 101 -7.29 9.78 15.75
C LEU A 101 -6.52 8.46 15.57
N VAL A 102 -5.64 8.10 16.50
CA VAL A 102 -4.88 6.83 16.45
C VAL A 102 -5.83 5.64 16.46
N ALA A 103 -6.84 5.63 17.31
CA ALA A 103 -7.86 4.57 17.34
C ALA A 103 -8.60 4.47 15.99
N ALA A 104 -9.00 5.61 15.41
CA ALA A 104 -9.63 5.65 14.09
C ALA A 104 -8.70 5.14 12.98
N MET A 105 -7.41 5.49 13.00
CA MET A 105 -6.39 4.94 12.09
C MET A 105 -6.32 3.41 12.19
N VAL A 106 -6.29 2.86 13.40
CA VAL A 106 -6.28 1.41 13.64
C VAL A 106 -7.56 0.76 13.09
N VAL A 107 -8.72 1.36 13.30
CA VAL A 107 -10.00 0.89 12.74
C VAL A 107 -10.00 0.92 11.22
N ILE A 108 -9.48 1.98 10.59
CA ILE A 108 -9.32 2.05 9.13
C ILE A 108 -8.36 0.95 8.64
N GLY A 109 -7.24 0.74 9.35
CA GLY A 109 -6.30 -0.33 9.06
C GLY A 109 -6.96 -1.71 9.09
N ALA A 110 -7.79 -1.96 10.10
CA ALA A 110 -8.56 -3.19 10.24
C ALA A 110 -9.55 -3.38 9.07
N GLY A 111 -10.33 -2.35 8.75
CA GLY A 111 -11.32 -2.41 7.68
C GLY A 111 -10.70 -2.60 6.30
N THR A 112 -9.57 -1.91 6.01
CA THR A 112 -8.92 -2.00 4.70
C THR A 112 -8.03 -3.22 4.54
N GLY A 113 -7.52 -3.79 5.63
CA GLY A 113 -6.62 -4.96 5.63
C GLY A 113 -7.24 -6.23 5.03
N VAL A 114 -8.55 -6.38 5.12
CA VAL A 114 -9.24 -7.55 4.61
C VAL A 114 -9.44 -7.54 3.08
N HIS A 115 -9.40 -6.37 2.44
CA HIS A 115 -9.89 -6.24 1.06
C HIS A 115 -9.01 -6.97 0.04
N LYS A 116 -7.68 -6.82 0.08
CA LYS A 116 -6.79 -7.35 -0.98
C LYS A 116 -6.91 -8.87 -1.13
N THR A 117 -6.79 -9.60 -0.03
CA THR A 117 -6.80 -11.08 -0.04
C THR A 117 -8.16 -11.61 -0.51
N VAL A 118 -9.24 -11.03 0.01
CA VAL A 118 -10.61 -11.48 -0.29
C VAL A 118 -11.01 -11.09 -1.72
N SER A 119 -10.60 -9.91 -2.18
CA SER A 119 -10.88 -9.43 -3.55
C SER A 119 -10.25 -10.32 -4.62
N VAL A 120 -8.97 -10.70 -4.44
CA VAL A 120 -8.25 -11.57 -5.40
C VAL A 120 -8.97 -12.91 -5.54
N ARG A 121 -9.38 -13.52 -4.42
CA ARG A 121 -10.12 -14.80 -4.44
C ARG A 121 -11.49 -14.66 -5.10
N LEU A 122 -12.23 -13.59 -4.79
CA LEU A 122 -13.54 -13.34 -5.40
C LEU A 122 -13.43 -13.15 -6.91
N ILE A 123 -12.47 -12.35 -7.38
CA ILE A 123 -12.25 -12.11 -8.82
C ILE A 123 -11.87 -13.41 -9.53
N ALA A 124 -10.98 -14.22 -8.96
CA ALA A 124 -10.60 -15.51 -9.54
C ALA A 124 -11.78 -16.47 -9.67
N ARG A 125 -12.69 -16.46 -8.67
CA ARG A 125 -13.90 -17.29 -8.68
C ARG A 125 -14.94 -16.82 -9.70
N VAL A 126 -15.15 -15.51 -9.81
CA VAL A 126 -16.16 -14.93 -10.71
C VAL A 126 -15.68 -14.96 -12.18
N TYR A 127 -14.38 -14.81 -12.41
CA TYR A 127 -13.80 -14.71 -13.76
C TYR A 127 -12.69 -15.75 -14.02
N PRO A 128 -12.96 -17.06 -13.90
CA PRO A 128 -11.92 -18.10 -13.97
C PRO A 128 -11.17 -18.11 -15.33
N ALA A 129 -11.88 -17.86 -16.45
CA ALA A 129 -11.28 -17.86 -17.78
C ALA A 129 -10.43 -16.59 -18.08
N ARG A 130 -10.54 -15.54 -17.26
CA ARG A 130 -9.90 -14.23 -17.50
C ARG A 130 -9.27 -13.66 -16.22
N THR A 131 -8.96 -14.50 -15.26
CA THR A 131 -8.49 -14.11 -13.92
C THR A 131 -7.32 -13.12 -13.97
N GLY A 132 -6.28 -13.41 -14.74
CA GLY A 132 -5.11 -12.53 -14.84
C GLY A 132 -5.45 -11.11 -15.33
N ARG A 133 -6.28 -11.01 -16.39
CA ARG A 133 -6.74 -9.72 -16.93
C ARG A 133 -7.57 -8.93 -15.91
N MET A 134 -8.48 -9.61 -15.21
CA MET A 134 -9.35 -8.98 -14.21
C MET A 134 -8.55 -8.53 -12.97
N LEU A 135 -7.57 -9.32 -12.51
CA LEU A 135 -6.67 -8.93 -11.44
C LEU A 135 -5.78 -7.75 -11.84
N GLY A 136 -5.30 -7.71 -13.08
CA GLY A 136 -4.56 -6.56 -13.60
C GLY A 136 -5.39 -5.27 -13.58
N ALA A 137 -6.65 -5.33 -14.02
CA ALA A 137 -7.57 -4.20 -13.97
C ALA A 137 -7.85 -3.75 -12.52
N HIS A 138 -8.09 -4.72 -11.62
CA HIS A 138 -8.29 -4.49 -10.19
C HIS A 138 -7.10 -3.77 -9.55
N ASP A 139 -5.87 -4.24 -9.81
CA ASP A 139 -4.67 -3.66 -9.23
C ASP A 139 -4.35 -2.27 -9.81
N THR A 140 -4.60 -2.07 -11.10
CA THR A 140 -4.46 -0.76 -11.76
C THR A 140 -5.41 0.26 -11.15
N LEU A 141 -6.70 -0.09 -11.00
CA LEU A 141 -7.67 0.81 -10.39
C LEU A 141 -7.31 1.11 -8.93
N GLY A 142 -6.85 0.10 -8.17
CA GLY A 142 -6.36 0.29 -6.81
C GLY A 142 -5.15 1.24 -6.74
N ALA A 143 -4.22 1.17 -7.69
CA ALA A 143 -3.05 2.06 -7.73
C ALA A 143 -3.45 3.53 -7.94
N MET A 144 -4.54 3.80 -8.67
CA MET A 144 -5.07 5.16 -8.85
C MET A 144 -5.48 5.82 -7.52
N GLY A 145 -5.83 5.04 -6.49
CA GLY A 145 -6.05 5.57 -5.14
C GLY A 145 -4.83 6.29 -4.57
N GLY A 146 -3.62 5.76 -4.83
CA GLY A 146 -2.36 6.40 -4.42
C GLY A 146 -2.05 7.69 -5.21
N VAL A 147 -2.50 7.79 -6.46
CA VAL A 147 -2.37 9.02 -7.26
C VAL A 147 -3.39 10.07 -6.82
N ALA A 148 -4.63 9.65 -6.57
CA ALA A 148 -5.73 10.54 -6.25
C ALA A 148 -5.62 11.14 -4.83
N ALA A 149 -5.11 10.40 -3.85
CA ALA A 149 -5.10 10.83 -2.46
C ALA A 149 -4.33 12.15 -2.25
N PRO A 150 -3.06 12.30 -2.67
CA PRO A 150 -2.33 13.57 -2.51
C PRO A 150 -2.97 14.70 -3.32
N ALA A 151 -3.50 14.43 -4.50
CA ALA A 151 -4.17 15.43 -5.32
C ALA A 151 -5.42 15.99 -4.63
N VAL A 152 -6.21 15.13 -3.97
CA VAL A 152 -7.37 15.56 -3.16
C VAL A 152 -6.92 16.35 -1.94
N VAL A 153 -5.84 15.95 -1.26
CA VAL A 153 -5.28 16.72 -0.13
C VAL A 153 -4.88 18.13 -0.60
N VAL A 154 -4.14 18.25 -1.69
CA VAL A 154 -3.78 19.58 -2.25
C VAL A 154 -5.03 20.38 -2.61
N ALA A 155 -6.02 19.76 -3.27
CA ALA A 155 -7.25 20.45 -3.64
C ALA A 155 -8.04 20.97 -2.43
N VAL A 156 -7.97 20.28 -1.28
CA VAL A 156 -8.62 20.71 -0.04
C VAL A 156 -7.80 21.78 0.69
N LEU A 157 -6.50 21.55 0.89
CA LEU A 157 -5.65 22.47 1.65
C LEU A 157 -5.37 23.80 0.89
N SER A 158 -5.36 23.75 -0.44
CA SER A 158 -5.17 24.93 -1.31
C SER A 158 -6.48 25.33 -2.01
N ALA A 159 -7.62 25.10 -1.36
CA ALA A 159 -8.92 25.30 -1.98
C ALA A 159 -9.16 26.75 -2.40
N PRO A 160 -9.57 27.00 -3.65
CA PRO A 160 -10.02 28.34 -4.07
C PRO A 160 -11.19 28.81 -3.19
N PRO A 161 -11.40 30.15 -3.05
CA PRO A 161 -12.43 30.71 -2.15
C PRO A 161 -13.84 30.09 -2.32
N ALA A 162 -14.25 29.78 -3.54
CA ALA A 162 -15.55 29.16 -3.81
C ALA A 162 -15.64 27.73 -3.25
N LEU A 163 -14.58 26.93 -3.40
CA LEU A 163 -14.54 25.58 -2.83
C LEU A 163 -14.39 25.63 -1.32
N ALA A 164 -13.54 26.52 -0.79
CA ALA A 164 -13.36 26.71 0.65
C ALA A 164 -14.70 27.09 1.33
N ALA A 165 -15.52 27.93 0.71
CA ALA A 165 -16.85 28.29 1.21
C ALA A 165 -17.84 27.11 1.25
N VAL A 166 -17.71 26.17 0.33
CA VAL A 166 -18.49 24.91 0.35
C VAL A 166 -17.98 23.99 1.44
N LEU A 167 -16.65 23.77 1.53
CA LEU A 167 -16.03 22.94 2.54
C LEU A 167 -16.34 23.43 3.95
N ALA A 168 -16.34 24.75 4.18
CA ALA A 168 -16.64 25.37 5.48
C ALA A 168 -18.05 25.05 6.02
N ARG A 169 -18.96 24.54 5.18
CA ARG A 169 -20.31 24.11 5.59
C ARG A 169 -20.36 22.64 5.99
N LEU A 170 -19.31 21.89 5.73
CA LEU A 170 -19.23 20.45 6.01
C LEU A 170 -18.55 20.23 7.36
N PRO A 171 -18.91 19.16 8.09
CA PRO A 171 -18.14 18.76 9.25
C PRO A 171 -16.71 18.39 8.82
N GLY A 172 -15.70 18.80 9.62
CA GLY A 172 -14.31 18.58 9.26
C GLY A 172 -13.83 19.43 8.08
N ALA A 173 -14.20 20.72 8.08
CA ALA A 173 -13.91 21.71 7.01
C ALA A 173 -12.41 22.01 6.75
N ASP A 174 -11.51 21.32 7.42
CA ASP A 174 -10.05 21.43 7.35
C ASP A 174 -9.43 20.20 6.64
N TRP A 175 -8.24 19.82 7.06
CA TRP A 175 -7.53 18.64 6.60
C TRP A 175 -8.32 17.31 6.78
N ARG A 176 -9.40 17.31 7.57
CA ARG A 176 -10.28 16.15 7.81
C ARG A 176 -11.28 15.90 6.66
N ALA A 177 -11.54 16.89 5.81
CA ALA A 177 -12.53 16.79 4.72
C ALA A 177 -12.31 15.57 3.78
N PRO A 178 -11.08 15.16 3.41
CA PRO A 178 -10.85 13.95 2.63
C PRO A 178 -11.34 12.66 3.33
N PHE A 179 -11.34 12.64 4.67
CA PHE A 179 -11.85 11.49 5.43
C PHE A 179 -13.38 11.44 5.44
N LEU A 180 -14.06 12.60 5.44
CA LEU A 180 -15.51 12.65 5.23
C LEU A 180 -15.89 12.05 3.88
N LEU A 181 -15.22 12.48 2.81
CA LEU A 181 -15.41 11.92 1.47
C LEU A 181 -15.20 10.40 1.47
N THR A 182 -14.09 9.94 2.06
CA THR A 182 -13.77 8.52 2.14
C THR A 182 -14.85 7.73 2.89
N GLY A 183 -15.30 8.24 4.05
CA GLY A 183 -16.30 7.57 4.87
C GLY A 183 -17.64 7.43 4.15
N VAL A 184 -18.11 8.50 3.51
CA VAL A 184 -19.36 8.49 2.72
C VAL A 184 -19.26 7.52 1.54
N LEU A 185 -18.15 7.57 0.79
CA LEU A 185 -17.94 6.64 -0.33
C LEU A 185 -17.81 5.19 0.13
N ALA A 186 -17.16 4.93 1.28
CA ALA A 186 -17.05 3.59 1.84
C ALA A 186 -18.42 2.98 2.18
N VAL A 187 -19.28 3.75 2.82
CA VAL A 187 -20.66 3.32 3.12
C VAL A 187 -21.44 3.10 1.82
N GLY A 188 -21.38 4.04 0.87
CA GLY A 188 -22.04 3.90 -0.42
C GLY A 188 -21.58 2.65 -1.20
N LEU A 189 -20.27 2.40 -1.26
CA LEU A 189 -19.71 1.21 -1.91
C LEU A 189 -20.06 -0.08 -1.16
N ALA A 190 -20.09 -0.06 0.17
CA ALA A 190 -20.52 -1.21 0.97
C ALA A 190 -21.97 -1.57 0.67
N VAL A 191 -22.87 -0.58 0.64
CA VAL A 191 -24.29 -0.79 0.29
C VAL A 191 -24.43 -1.28 -1.16
N ALA A 192 -23.75 -0.64 -2.11
CA ALA A 192 -23.79 -1.05 -3.51
C ALA A 192 -23.30 -2.50 -3.69
N THR A 193 -22.19 -2.86 -3.03
CA THR A 193 -21.62 -4.22 -3.05
C THR A 193 -22.58 -5.23 -2.43
N ALA A 194 -23.17 -4.91 -1.28
CA ALA A 194 -24.16 -5.76 -0.62
C ALA A 194 -25.39 -5.98 -1.52
N VAL A 195 -25.97 -4.92 -2.09
CA VAL A 195 -27.18 -5.00 -2.92
C VAL A 195 -26.93 -5.75 -4.23
N ARG A 196 -25.78 -5.48 -4.88
CA ARG A 196 -25.52 -6.05 -6.22
C ARG A 196 -24.94 -7.45 -6.19
N LEU A 197 -24.09 -7.80 -5.19
CA LEU A 197 -23.36 -9.06 -5.20
C LEU A 197 -23.92 -10.14 -4.26
N SER A 198 -24.82 -9.81 -3.32
CA SER A 198 -25.35 -10.81 -2.37
C SER A 198 -26.23 -11.90 -3.01
N GLY A 199 -26.67 -11.70 -4.24
CA GLY A 199 -27.51 -12.68 -4.97
C GLY A 199 -26.71 -13.67 -5.85
N SER A 200 -25.37 -13.50 -5.97
CA SER A 200 -24.55 -14.34 -6.84
C SER A 200 -24.01 -15.56 -6.10
N PRO A 201 -24.34 -16.81 -6.50
CA PRO A 201 -23.77 -18.01 -5.88
C PRO A 201 -22.24 -18.05 -5.94
N ALA A 202 -21.64 -17.61 -7.05
CA ALA A 202 -20.19 -17.53 -7.20
C ALA A 202 -19.54 -16.52 -6.24
N ALA A 203 -20.29 -15.49 -5.80
CA ALA A 203 -19.80 -14.45 -4.91
C ALA A 203 -20.07 -14.72 -3.42
N THR A 204 -21.04 -15.59 -3.09
CA THR A 204 -21.53 -15.80 -1.72
C THR A 204 -21.27 -17.20 -1.15
N GLY A 205 -20.98 -18.19 -1.99
CA GLY A 205 -20.76 -19.56 -1.56
C GLY A 205 -19.51 -19.72 -0.68
N PRO A 206 -19.52 -20.67 0.30
CA PRO A 206 -18.30 -21.08 1.00
C PRO A 206 -17.27 -21.58 -0.01
N THR A 207 -16.01 -21.46 0.35
CA THR A 207 -14.93 -22.10 -0.41
C THR A 207 -14.83 -23.54 0.08
N ASP A 208 -14.84 -24.52 -0.83
CA ASP A 208 -14.41 -25.86 -0.48
C ASP A 208 -12.95 -25.74 0.00
N ALA A 209 -12.77 -25.78 1.31
CA ALA A 209 -11.43 -25.83 1.89
C ALA A 209 -10.87 -27.21 1.49
N ASP A 210 -9.94 -27.22 0.55
CA ASP A 210 -9.15 -28.40 0.27
C ASP A 210 -8.56 -28.93 1.58
N GLY A 211 -8.73 -30.23 1.75
CA GLY A 211 -8.56 -31.05 2.91
C GLY A 211 -7.45 -30.73 3.92
N ASP A 212 -7.53 -31.44 5.01
CA ASP A 212 -6.78 -31.45 6.27
C ASP A 212 -5.23 -31.60 6.16
N ASP A 213 -4.65 -31.51 4.97
CA ASP A 213 -3.21 -31.59 4.65
C ASP A 213 -2.53 -30.20 4.67
N SER A 214 -2.89 -29.33 5.61
CA SER A 214 -2.19 -28.07 5.79
C SER A 214 -0.75 -28.33 6.26
N PRO A 215 0.28 -27.87 5.53
CA PRO A 215 1.68 -28.06 5.92
C PRO A 215 1.95 -27.52 7.32
N GLU A 216 2.70 -28.25 8.13
CA GLU A 216 3.06 -27.83 9.48
C GLU A 216 3.93 -26.55 9.47
N ALA A 217 3.80 -25.71 10.50
CA ALA A 217 4.62 -24.49 10.65
C ALA A 217 6.13 -24.77 10.55
N GLN A 218 6.59 -25.96 10.96
CA GLN A 218 7.99 -26.37 10.85
C GLN A 218 8.47 -26.52 9.40
N GLU A 219 7.59 -26.88 8.46
CA GLU A 219 7.96 -27.00 7.04
C GLU A 219 8.26 -25.62 6.44
N TYR A 220 7.50 -24.59 6.81
CA TYR A 220 7.79 -23.22 6.40
C TYR A 220 9.10 -22.69 6.99
N LEU A 221 9.43 -23.05 8.24
CA LEU A 221 10.70 -22.69 8.84
C LEU A 221 11.88 -23.39 8.15
N ARG A 222 11.69 -24.59 7.60
CA ARG A 222 12.71 -25.29 6.80
C ARG A 222 13.08 -24.56 5.51
N LEU A 223 12.19 -23.75 4.93
CA LEU A 223 12.50 -22.92 3.75
C LEU A 223 13.68 -21.97 4.02
N PHE A 224 13.81 -21.47 5.25
CA PHE A 224 14.90 -20.59 5.66
C PHE A 224 16.27 -21.28 5.79
N ARG A 225 16.32 -22.62 5.73
CA ARG A 225 17.57 -23.36 5.62
C ARG A 225 18.18 -23.28 4.21
N ASN A 226 17.38 -22.95 3.22
CA ASN A 226 17.88 -22.65 1.88
C ASN A 226 18.48 -21.22 1.87
N PRO A 227 19.79 -21.05 1.65
CA PRO A 227 20.44 -19.75 1.69
C PRO A 227 19.91 -18.80 0.59
N ARG A 228 19.55 -19.31 -0.58
CA ARG A 228 18.97 -18.52 -1.66
C ARG A 228 17.60 -17.95 -1.26
N PHE A 229 16.76 -18.78 -0.64
CA PHE A 229 15.45 -18.33 -0.14
C PHE A 229 15.61 -17.26 0.94
N SER A 230 16.49 -17.50 1.93
CA SER A 230 16.73 -16.54 3.03
C SER A 230 17.31 -15.21 2.51
N ALA A 231 18.27 -15.27 1.57
CA ALA A 231 18.81 -14.07 0.94
C ALA A 231 17.72 -13.30 0.17
N PHE A 232 16.86 -14.00 -0.56
CA PHE A 232 15.76 -13.36 -1.27
C PHE A 232 14.69 -12.77 -0.35
N VAL A 233 14.41 -13.42 0.78
CA VAL A 233 13.56 -12.83 1.84
C VAL A 233 14.19 -11.55 2.37
N LEU A 234 15.50 -11.50 2.61
CA LEU A 234 16.21 -10.30 3.03
C LEU A 234 16.08 -9.17 1.99
N VAL A 235 16.25 -9.47 0.68
CA VAL A 235 15.99 -8.50 -0.41
C VAL A 235 14.58 -7.93 -0.31
N THR A 236 13.59 -8.79 -0.12
CA THR A 236 12.19 -8.41 -0.09
C THR A 236 11.84 -7.58 1.14
N VAL A 237 12.37 -7.93 2.30
CA VAL A 237 12.20 -7.23 3.58
C VAL A 237 12.86 -5.85 3.52
N GLY A 238 14.13 -5.77 3.07
CA GLY A 238 14.84 -4.51 2.91
C GLY A 238 14.17 -3.55 1.93
N PHE A 239 13.72 -4.08 0.80
CA PHE A 239 12.90 -3.31 -0.15
C PHE A 239 11.63 -2.76 0.50
N SER A 240 10.88 -3.60 1.23
CA SER A 240 9.62 -3.19 1.83
C SER A 240 9.80 -2.13 2.91
N PHE A 241 10.83 -2.28 3.74
CA PHE A 241 11.20 -1.28 4.75
C PHE A 241 11.50 0.06 4.08
N ALA A 242 12.40 0.08 3.09
CA ALA A 242 12.78 1.31 2.39
C ALA A 242 11.60 1.95 1.66
N HIS A 243 10.81 1.16 0.92
CA HIS A 243 9.64 1.66 0.18
C HIS A 243 8.58 2.28 1.09
N ASN A 244 8.17 1.58 2.15
CA ASN A 244 7.11 2.07 3.04
C ASN A 244 7.58 3.22 3.93
N GLY A 245 8.85 3.24 4.34
CA GLY A 245 9.45 4.37 5.05
C GLY A 245 9.47 5.64 4.21
N LEU A 246 9.91 5.54 2.94
CA LEU A 246 9.86 6.66 2.01
C LEU A 246 8.42 7.11 1.78
N VAL A 247 7.51 6.20 1.43
CA VAL A 247 6.10 6.51 1.16
C VAL A 247 5.44 7.22 2.34
N ALA A 248 5.79 6.87 3.57
CA ALA A 248 5.23 7.51 4.76
C ALA A 248 5.71 8.95 4.97
N PHE A 249 6.97 9.24 4.68
CA PHE A 249 7.57 10.53 5.05
C PHE A 249 8.06 11.37 3.86
N LEU A 250 7.87 10.92 2.62
CA LEU A 250 8.33 11.67 1.45
C LEU A 250 7.78 13.11 1.39
N PRO A 251 6.47 13.37 1.65
CA PRO A 251 5.97 14.74 1.65
C PRO A 251 6.70 15.64 2.67
N LEU A 252 6.80 15.19 3.92
CA LEU A 252 7.51 15.93 4.98
C LEU A 252 9.00 16.09 4.69
N TYR A 253 9.66 15.06 4.16
CA TYR A 253 11.05 15.16 3.75
C TYR A 253 11.25 16.24 2.68
N LEU A 254 10.37 16.30 1.69
CA LEU A 254 10.46 17.29 0.61
C LEU A 254 10.15 18.71 1.10
N SER A 255 9.23 18.89 2.06
CA SER A 255 8.92 20.21 2.62
C SER A 255 9.97 20.67 3.63
N GLU A 256 10.35 19.83 4.61
CA GLU A 256 11.23 20.25 5.69
C GLU A 256 12.72 20.15 5.37
N ALA A 257 13.15 19.12 4.62
CA ALA A 257 14.57 18.90 4.34
C ALA A 257 15.01 19.44 2.98
N ALA A 258 14.12 19.46 1.97
CA ALA A 258 14.42 19.99 0.63
C ALA A 258 13.80 21.37 0.37
N ASP A 259 13.18 21.99 1.37
CA ASP A 259 12.61 23.35 1.35
C ASP A 259 11.63 23.60 0.19
N LEU A 260 10.82 22.57 -0.15
CA LEU A 260 9.78 22.69 -1.16
C LEU A 260 8.44 23.07 -0.50
N ALA A 261 7.65 23.90 -1.20
CA ALA A 261 6.28 24.17 -0.74
C ALA A 261 5.49 22.87 -0.54
N THR A 262 4.72 22.77 0.55
CA THR A 262 3.95 21.59 0.93
C THR A 262 3.03 21.07 -0.20
N SER A 263 2.40 21.99 -0.95
CA SER A 263 1.60 21.63 -2.11
C SER A 263 2.42 20.95 -3.21
N THR A 264 3.63 21.43 -3.47
CA THR A 264 4.57 20.82 -4.43
C THR A 264 5.04 19.46 -3.93
N ALA A 265 5.44 19.34 -2.66
CA ALA A 265 5.83 18.08 -2.03
C ALA A 265 4.74 17.02 -2.15
N ASN A 266 3.49 17.40 -1.88
CA ASN A 266 2.32 16.52 -1.99
C ASN A 266 2.02 16.11 -3.44
N LEU A 267 2.20 17.01 -4.42
CA LEU A 267 2.05 16.64 -5.83
C LEU A 267 3.17 15.71 -6.30
N LEU A 268 4.41 15.95 -5.89
CA LEU A 268 5.54 15.07 -6.20
C LEU A 268 5.36 13.67 -5.60
N TYR A 269 4.75 13.58 -4.43
CA TYR A 269 4.38 12.29 -3.84
C TYR A 269 3.49 11.45 -4.77
N SER A 270 2.57 12.06 -5.51
CA SER A 270 1.72 11.36 -6.49
C SER A 270 2.55 10.67 -7.59
N LEU A 271 3.72 11.18 -7.94
CA LEU A 271 4.58 10.59 -8.98
C LEU A 271 5.06 9.19 -8.60
N VAL A 272 5.25 8.89 -7.31
CA VAL A 272 5.61 7.53 -6.86
C VAL A 272 4.62 6.51 -7.40
N PHE A 273 3.33 6.87 -7.43
CA PHE A 273 2.25 5.96 -7.85
C PHE A 273 1.90 6.11 -9.34
N ALA A 274 2.05 7.30 -9.90
CA ALA A 274 1.71 7.57 -11.29
C ALA A 274 2.53 6.73 -12.27
N VAL A 275 3.75 6.37 -11.91
CA VAL A 275 4.65 5.52 -12.72
C VAL A 275 4.43 4.02 -12.55
N THR A 276 3.40 3.60 -11.82
CA THR A 276 3.11 2.18 -11.52
C THR A 276 2.93 1.32 -12.79
N PHE A 277 2.53 1.90 -13.92
CA PHE A 277 2.39 1.18 -15.19
C PHE A 277 3.71 0.51 -15.66
N VAL A 278 4.86 0.93 -15.15
CA VAL A 278 6.16 0.28 -15.42
C VAL A 278 6.14 -1.22 -15.09
N GLN A 279 5.27 -1.66 -14.18
CA GLN A 279 5.11 -3.07 -13.82
C GLN A 279 4.73 -3.94 -15.04
N LEU A 280 3.98 -3.41 -16.00
CA LEU A 280 3.62 -4.11 -17.23
C LEU A 280 4.86 -4.35 -18.09
N VAL A 281 5.72 -3.33 -18.19
CA VAL A 281 6.96 -3.41 -18.98
C VAL A 281 7.98 -4.33 -18.31
N THR A 282 8.18 -4.20 -17.00
CA THR A 282 9.20 -5.00 -16.29
C THR A 282 8.79 -6.47 -16.15
N GLY A 283 7.49 -6.76 -16.07
CA GLY A 283 6.98 -8.14 -16.11
C GLY A 283 7.34 -8.82 -17.44
N ASP A 284 6.92 -8.26 -18.56
CA ASP A 284 7.23 -8.77 -19.90
C ASP A 284 8.75 -8.81 -20.20
N LEU A 285 9.48 -7.79 -19.76
CA LEU A 285 10.94 -7.75 -19.93
C LEU A 285 11.62 -8.87 -19.14
N SER A 286 11.18 -9.15 -17.92
CA SER A 286 11.76 -10.21 -17.08
C SER A 286 11.56 -11.61 -17.66
N ASP A 287 10.47 -11.82 -18.40
CA ASP A 287 10.21 -13.07 -19.11
C ASP A 287 11.14 -13.26 -20.32
N ARG A 288 11.62 -12.15 -20.92
CA ARG A 288 12.49 -12.19 -22.13
C ARG A 288 13.98 -12.23 -21.79
N VAL A 289 14.45 -11.43 -20.83
CA VAL A 289 15.88 -11.25 -20.54
C VAL A 289 16.33 -11.94 -19.25
N GLY A 290 15.39 -12.61 -18.55
CA GLY A 290 15.62 -13.21 -17.25
C GLY A 290 15.26 -12.27 -16.08
N ARG A 291 15.01 -12.86 -14.92
CA ARG A 291 14.47 -12.13 -13.76
C ARG A 291 15.51 -11.30 -13.04
N PHE A 292 16.71 -11.84 -12.87
CA PHE A 292 17.76 -11.14 -12.12
C PHE A 292 18.24 -9.84 -12.75
N PRO A 293 18.49 -9.75 -14.07
CA PRO A 293 18.87 -8.47 -14.69
C PRO A 293 17.85 -7.36 -14.42
N VAL A 294 16.55 -7.67 -14.57
CA VAL A 294 15.48 -6.69 -14.35
C VAL A 294 15.36 -6.34 -12.86
N MET A 295 15.46 -7.34 -11.97
CA MET A 295 15.42 -7.16 -10.52
C MET A 295 16.54 -6.25 -10.03
N VAL A 296 17.79 -6.53 -10.43
CA VAL A 296 18.97 -5.75 -10.04
C VAL A 296 18.90 -4.33 -10.61
N ALA A 297 18.51 -4.18 -11.87
CA ALA A 297 18.34 -2.86 -12.47
C ALA A 297 17.25 -2.03 -11.75
N ALA A 298 16.10 -2.64 -11.44
CA ALA A 298 15.01 -1.96 -10.74
C ALA A 298 15.39 -1.55 -9.30
N LEU A 299 16.00 -2.46 -8.53
CA LEU A 299 16.48 -2.14 -7.18
C LEU A 299 17.63 -1.14 -7.21
N GLY A 300 18.55 -1.26 -8.15
CA GLY A 300 19.66 -0.33 -8.36
C GLY A 300 19.15 1.09 -8.67
N LEU A 301 18.14 1.21 -9.56
CA LEU A 301 17.51 2.49 -9.86
C LEU A 301 16.83 3.09 -8.61
N ALA A 302 16.09 2.30 -7.84
CA ALA A 302 15.45 2.78 -6.61
C ALA A 302 16.49 3.17 -5.54
N ALA A 303 17.58 2.42 -5.39
CA ALA A 303 18.65 2.73 -4.44
C ALA A 303 19.39 4.02 -4.82
N THR A 304 19.79 4.17 -6.09
CA THR A 304 20.45 5.40 -6.57
C THR A 304 19.54 6.61 -6.47
N ALA A 305 18.25 6.46 -6.76
CA ALA A 305 17.25 7.52 -6.56
C ALA A 305 17.15 7.93 -5.07
N LEU A 306 17.15 6.97 -4.13
CA LEU A 306 17.16 7.29 -2.69
C LEU A 306 18.44 8.03 -2.26
N VAL A 307 19.61 7.62 -2.75
CA VAL A 307 20.88 8.32 -2.49
C VAL A 307 20.84 9.74 -3.05
N ALA A 308 20.33 9.90 -4.28
CA ALA A 308 20.16 11.21 -4.90
C ALA A 308 19.17 12.08 -4.08
N LEU A 309 18.06 11.49 -3.61
CA LEU A 309 17.08 12.20 -2.77
C LEU A 309 17.71 12.74 -1.47
N VAL A 310 18.51 11.93 -0.79
CA VAL A 310 19.25 12.34 0.43
C VAL A 310 20.22 13.49 0.15
N SER A 311 20.74 13.59 -1.08
CA SER A 311 21.70 14.61 -1.50
C SER A 311 21.04 15.92 -1.96
N LEU A 312 19.76 15.90 -2.36
CA LEU A 312 19.04 17.07 -2.92
C LEU A 312 19.11 18.33 -2.04
N PRO A 313 18.89 18.25 -0.70
CA PRO A 313 18.90 19.44 0.14
C PRO A 313 20.22 20.22 0.11
N GLY A 314 21.34 19.54 -0.15
CA GLY A 314 22.66 20.19 -0.25
C GLY A 314 22.98 20.81 -1.61
N LEU A 315 22.18 20.51 -2.64
CA LEU A 315 22.45 20.89 -4.02
C LEU A 315 21.59 22.06 -4.51
N GLY A 316 20.51 22.41 -3.81
CA GLY A 316 19.62 23.52 -4.19
C GLY A 316 18.92 23.35 -5.55
N LEU A 317 18.71 22.11 -6.01
CA LEU A 317 18.25 21.79 -7.38
C LEU A 317 16.74 21.99 -7.62
N GLY A 318 15.95 22.30 -6.59
CA GLY A 318 14.53 22.62 -6.69
C GLY A 318 13.59 21.48 -7.10
N ALA A 319 12.33 21.83 -7.37
CA ALA A 319 11.23 20.87 -7.56
C ALA A 319 11.40 19.93 -8.78
N VAL A 320 12.03 20.39 -9.86
CA VAL A 320 12.20 19.58 -11.07
C VAL A 320 13.16 18.42 -10.82
N ALA A 321 14.29 18.67 -10.14
CA ALA A 321 15.22 17.61 -9.78
C ALA A 321 14.56 16.60 -8.80
N ALA A 322 13.82 17.11 -7.82
CA ALA A 322 13.05 16.28 -6.91
C ALA A 322 12.02 15.40 -7.66
N ALA A 323 11.32 15.96 -8.66
CA ALA A 323 10.37 15.21 -9.49
C ALA A 323 11.04 14.05 -10.24
N VAL A 324 12.21 14.31 -10.86
CA VAL A 324 12.97 13.27 -11.58
C VAL A 324 13.41 12.16 -10.63
N VAL A 325 13.94 12.52 -9.46
CA VAL A 325 14.41 11.55 -8.48
C VAL A 325 13.27 10.73 -7.90
N VAL A 326 12.13 11.37 -7.58
CA VAL A 326 10.93 10.67 -7.07
C VAL A 326 10.34 9.75 -8.12
N ALA A 327 10.26 10.19 -9.39
CA ALA A 327 9.82 9.34 -10.49
C ALA A 327 10.76 8.15 -10.71
N ALA A 328 12.08 8.36 -10.66
CA ALA A 328 13.07 7.29 -10.77
C ALA A 328 12.94 6.26 -9.64
N PHE A 329 12.74 6.72 -8.39
CA PHE A 329 12.43 5.81 -7.28
C PHE A 329 11.14 5.02 -7.53
N GLY A 330 10.08 5.68 -7.96
CA GLY A 330 8.80 5.04 -8.28
C GLY A 330 8.96 3.98 -9.38
N LEU A 331 9.67 4.29 -10.47
CA LEU A 331 9.95 3.34 -11.56
C LEU A 331 10.72 2.11 -11.06
N GLY A 332 11.81 2.30 -10.32
CA GLY A 332 12.58 1.20 -9.76
C GLY A 332 11.77 0.37 -8.77
N SER A 333 11.11 1.02 -7.84
CA SER A 333 10.32 0.37 -6.79
C SER A 333 9.13 -0.42 -7.34
N HIS A 334 8.35 0.15 -8.25
CA HIS A 334 7.23 -0.56 -8.88
C HIS A 334 7.72 -1.60 -9.91
N GLY A 335 8.80 -1.33 -10.63
CA GLY A 335 9.40 -2.28 -11.56
C GLY A 335 9.90 -3.58 -10.91
N PHE A 336 10.35 -3.51 -9.66
CA PHE A 336 10.77 -4.70 -8.90
C PHE A 336 9.60 -5.63 -8.52
N GLN A 337 8.40 -5.11 -8.28
CA GLN A 337 7.31 -5.87 -7.66
C GLN A 337 6.85 -7.10 -8.45
N PRO A 338 6.58 -7.06 -9.79
CA PRO A 338 6.17 -8.24 -10.54
C PRO A 338 7.28 -9.29 -10.61
N VAL A 339 8.53 -8.86 -10.82
CA VAL A 339 9.69 -9.75 -10.92
C VAL A 339 9.94 -10.47 -9.60
N ARG A 340 9.84 -9.74 -8.47
CA ARG A 340 9.89 -10.32 -7.13
C ARG A 340 8.85 -11.42 -6.95
N SER A 341 7.60 -11.15 -7.34
CA SER A 341 6.50 -12.10 -7.14
C SER A 341 6.70 -13.36 -7.98
N ALA A 342 7.17 -13.21 -9.21
CA ALA A 342 7.46 -14.30 -10.11
C ALA A 342 8.61 -15.18 -9.58
N TYR A 343 9.73 -14.57 -9.16
CA TYR A 343 10.87 -15.31 -8.61
C TYR A 343 10.54 -16.01 -7.29
N LEU A 344 9.73 -15.40 -6.43
CA LEU A 344 9.27 -16.03 -5.20
C LEU A 344 8.50 -17.32 -5.47
N MET A 345 7.65 -17.33 -6.49
CA MET A 345 6.90 -18.54 -6.89
C MET A 345 7.80 -19.67 -7.39
N GLU A 346 8.93 -19.36 -8.02
CA GLU A 346 9.93 -20.37 -8.43
C GLU A 346 10.71 -20.96 -7.27
N LEU A 347 10.98 -20.14 -6.24
CA LEU A 347 11.73 -20.60 -5.06
C LEU A 347 10.92 -21.52 -4.15
N LEU A 348 9.58 -21.45 -4.23
CA LEU A 348 8.71 -22.22 -3.37
C LEU A 348 8.35 -23.57 -3.99
N PRO A 349 8.51 -24.70 -3.25
CA PRO A 349 7.95 -25.97 -3.65
C PRO A 349 6.43 -25.87 -3.86
N GLU A 350 5.88 -26.50 -4.90
CA GLU A 350 4.45 -26.42 -5.26
C GLU A 350 3.53 -26.66 -4.05
N ARG A 351 3.85 -27.67 -3.22
CA ARG A 351 3.11 -28.02 -2.00
C ARG A 351 3.09 -26.91 -0.94
N LEU A 352 4.15 -26.09 -0.90
CA LEU A 352 4.31 -24.99 0.08
C LEU A 352 4.02 -23.62 -0.52
N ALA A 353 3.69 -23.51 -1.81
CA ALA A 353 3.59 -22.24 -2.52
C ALA A 353 2.56 -21.28 -1.86
N GLY A 354 1.38 -21.77 -1.51
CA GLY A 354 0.34 -20.92 -0.90
C GLY A 354 0.73 -20.37 0.47
N GLY A 355 1.14 -21.23 1.38
CA GLY A 355 1.54 -20.84 2.75
C GLY A 355 2.90 -20.14 2.79
N GLY A 356 3.89 -20.58 1.99
CA GLY A 356 5.20 -19.95 1.87
C GLY A 356 5.09 -18.50 1.37
N LEU A 357 4.23 -18.26 0.37
CA LEU A 357 3.89 -16.92 -0.07
C LEU A 357 3.30 -16.07 1.07
N GLY A 358 2.43 -16.67 1.89
CA GLY A 358 1.85 -16.03 3.07
C GLY A 358 2.92 -15.63 4.10
N VAL A 359 3.87 -16.51 4.42
CA VAL A 359 4.97 -16.23 5.36
C VAL A 359 5.83 -15.07 4.85
N VAL A 360 6.29 -15.12 3.60
CA VAL A 360 7.10 -14.04 3.02
C VAL A 360 6.31 -12.72 2.98
N ARG A 361 5.03 -12.78 2.65
CA ARG A 361 4.17 -11.59 2.64
C ARG A 361 4.00 -10.99 4.05
N THR A 362 3.88 -11.81 5.07
CA THR A 362 3.82 -11.35 6.48
C THR A 362 5.11 -10.64 6.88
N LEU A 363 6.27 -11.21 6.57
CA LEU A 363 7.57 -10.60 6.85
C LEU A 363 7.74 -9.27 6.09
N LEU A 364 7.42 -9.26 4.81
CA LEU A 364 7.44 -8.08 3.96
C LEU A 364 6.56 -6.96 4.52
N MET A 365 5.31 -7.27 4.85
CA MET A 365 4.34 -6.30 5.36
C MET A 365 4.70 -5.82 6.76
N GLY A 366 5.19 -6.73 7.62
CA GLY A 366 5.65 -6.40 8.97
C GLY A 366 6.85 -5.44 8.95
N ALA A 367 7.86 -5.72 8.15
CA ALA A 367 9.01 -4.84 7.98
C ALA A 367 8.60 -3.46 7.42
N GLY A 368 7.73 -3.46 6.39
CA GLY A 368 7.19 -2.23 5.84
C GLY A 368 6.37 -1.42 6.84
N ALA A 369 5.63 -2.09 7.71
CA ALA A 369 4.82 -1.45 8.75
C ALA A 369 5.65 -0.79 9.85
N LEU A 370 6.84 -1.32 10.16
CA LEU A 370 7.74 -0.74 11.17
C LEU A 370 8.51 0.48 10.65
N ALA A 371 8.65 0.62 9.35
CA ALA A 371 9.47 1.66 8.75
C ALA A 371 9.02 3.10 9.09
N PRO A 372 7.73 3.45 9.08
CA PRO A 372 7.30 4.80 9.46
C PRO A 372 7.70 5.19 10.88
N GLY A 373 7.52 4.30 11.86
CA GLY A 373 7.95 4.54 13.24
C GLY A 373 9.46 4.75 13.34
N ALA A 374 10.25 3.90 12.67
CA ALA A 374 11.70 4.03 12.65
C ALA A 374 12.16 5.36 12.02
N VAL A 375 11.59 5.74 10.87
CA VAL A 375 11.89 7.01 10.20
C VAL A 375 11.53 8.20 11.10
N GLY A 376 10.33 8.19 11.70
CA GLY A 376 9.89 9.27 12.57
C GLY A 376 10.78 9.46 13.80
N VAL A 377 11.15 8.35 14.47
CA VAL A 377 12.07 8.39 15.65
C VAL A 377 13.45 8.94 15.25
N ILE A 378 14.02 8.49 14.14
CA ILE A 378 15.33 8.98 13.67
C ILE A 378 15.22 10.43 13.23
N ALA A 379 14.13 10.82 12.57
CA ALA A 379 13.92 12.21 12.13
C ALA A 379 13.86 13.17 13.31
N ASP A 380 13.18 12.82 14.41
CA ASP A 380 13.15 13.64 15.64
C ASP A 380 14.52 13.66 16.33
N ALA A 381 15.27 12.57 16.32
CA ALA A 381 16.53 12.48 17.06
C ALA A 381 17.70 13.17 16.35
N VAL A 382 17.82 13.01 15.01
CA VAL A 382 18.99 13.41 14.22
C VAL A 382 18.65 14.00 12.85
N GLY A 383 17.37 14.21 12.56
CA GLY A 383 16.86 14.82 11.33
C GLY A 383 16.50 13.84 10.22
N PHE A 384 15.81 14.33 9.20
CA PHE A 384 15.31 13.53 8.09
C PHE A 384 16.41 12.94 7.18
N ARG A 385 17.53 13.64 6.99
CA ARG A 385 18.61 13.13 6.11
C ARG A 385 19.18 11.79 6.58
N PRO A 386 19.56 11.60 7.86
CA PRO A 386 19.98 10.28 8.37
C PRO A 386 18.87 9.23 8.30
N ALA A 387 17.60 9.60 8.54
CA ALA A 387 16.49 8.67 8.42
C ALA A 387 16.34 8.14 6.98
N PHE A 388 16.41 9.03 5.98
CA PHE A 388 16.36 8.65 4.58
C PHE A 388 17.65 7.95 4.10
N ALA A 389 18.80 8.25 4.68
CA ALA A 389 20.05 7.50 4.44
C ALA A 389 19.92 6.03 4.91
N LEU A 390 19.24 5.76 6.02
CA LEU A 390 18.91 4.39 6.43
C LEU A 390 18.04 3.68 5.38
N LEU A 391 17.05 4.35 4.81
CA LEU A 391 16.22 3.79 3.73
C LEU A 391 17.06 3.50 2.48
N ALA A 392 17.95 4.43 2.12
CA ALA A 392 18.89 4.25 0.99
C ALA A 392 19.83 3.06 1.24
N GLY A 393 20.36 2.92 2.45
CA GLY A 393 21.19 1.79 2.85
C GLY A 393 20.43 0.46 2.78
N SER A 394 19.18 0.43 3.25
CA SER A 394 18.32 -0.76 3.18
C SER A 394 18.01 -1.17 1.74
N MET A 395 17.69 -0.20 0.87
CA MET A 395 17.44 -0.46 -0.55
C MET A 395 18.73 -0.87 -1.28
N GLY A 396 19.86 -0.23 -0.96
CA GLY A 396 21.18 -0.57 -1.49
C GLY A 396 21.59 -2.00 -1.09
N LEU A 397 21.39 -2.38 0.16
CA LEU A 397 21.63 -3.75 0.62
C LEU A 397 20.77 -4.76 -0.15
N ALA A 398 19.48 -4.45 -0.36
CA ALA A 398 18.61 -5.29 -1.17
C ALA A 398 19.14 -5.45 -2.60
N ALA A 399 19.60 -4.36 -3.23
CA ALA A 399 20.19 -4.41 -4.57
C ALA A 399 21.47 -5.24 -4.63
N VAL A 400 22.37 -5.08 -3.66
CA VAL A 400 23.64 -5.84 -3.57
C VAL A 400 23.38 -7.32 -3.35
N VAL A 401 22.47 -7.68 -2.45
CA VAL A 401 22.12 -9.09 -2.20
C VAL A 401 21.46 -9.71 -3.44
N ALA A 402 20.59 -8.97 -4.14
CA ALA A 402 19.99 -9.43 -5.40
C ALA A 402 21.05 -9.66 -6.50
N ALA A 403 22.05 -8.76 -6.60
CA ALA A 403 23.18 -8.94 -7.51
C ALA A 403 24.04 -10.15 -7.13
N GLY A 404 24.28 -10.39 -5.84
CA GLY A 404 24.98 -11.59 -5.35
C GLY A 404 24.24 -12.87 -5.71
N LEU A 405 22.91 -12.89 -5.60
CA LEU A 405 22.07 -14.02 -6.03
C LEU A 405 22.19 -14.28 -7.53
N TRP A 406 22.25 -13.22 -8.34
CA TRP A 406 22.45 -13.33 -9.79
C TRP A 406 23.80 -13.95 -10.15
N LEU A 407 24.88 -13.53 -9.49
CA LEU A 407 26.23 -14.05 -9.75
C LEU A 407 26.41 -15.53 -9.35
N THR A 408 25.48 -16.07 -8.58
CA THR A 408 25.50 -17.48 -8.12
C THR A 408 24.45 -18.35 -8.79
N GLU A 409 23.75 -17.83 -9.81
CA GLU A 409 22.80 -18.56 -10.63
C GLU A 409 23.55 -19.49 -11.60
#